data_01c0434cf87cad9314536fe5fa525eee
#
_entry.id   01c0434cf87cad9314536fe5fa525eee
#
_cell.length_a   1.000
_cell.length_b   1.000
_cell.length_c   1.000
_cell.angle_alpha   90.00
_cell.angle_beta   90.00
_cell.angle_gamma   90.00
#
_symmetry.space_group_name_H-M   'P 1'
#
loop_
_entity.id
_entity.type
_entity.pdbx_description
1 polymer ?
#
loop_
_entity_poly.entity_id
_entity_poly.type
_entity_poly.pdbx_seq_one_letter_code
_entity_poly.pdbx_strand_id
1 'polypeptide(L)'
;MARKKATSSQVAERAGVSQATVSMILNRRNNVSFSEETIEKVERAARELGYELPHRKHKNNGRKEKLIVVFCPTLTSPYYVLLLQGIESVANEKGYGVFICNTQRDARLEERYLRMIGNIEPQGIIYTCNPNPDFQKRVEELARRIPLVIISNKEKTITVDAINQDNTMVGRLMALHLLDLGHRDVAFITPPLTRRQWQRSRRIDGFVKEYEKEGLGGHVLIKAADESIDRRMPRMDSEYSMGYQLTMELLKEQRKFTAIAGQNDMMAIGAIDALEESRIRVPKDVSVIGCDDIFYSGIRRLSLTTIDHFVALKGRDACDIIIRKITTNDQFYTGLQPTSVYNIEYTPKLIVRKTTAYARTTDEKDKK
;
A
#
# COMPACT_ATOMS: atom_id res chain seq x y z
N MET A 1 -27.17 -13.36 42.68
CA MET A 1 -26.85 -12.08 43.37
C MET A 1 -25.55 -11.54 42.81
N ALA A 2 -25.56 -10.39 42.15
CA ALA A 2 -24.34 -9.77 41.59
C ALA A 2 -23.42 -9.28 42.74
N ARG A 3 -22.20 -9.79 42.82
CA ARG A 3 -21.20 -9.32 43.80
C ARG A 3 -20.92 -7.83 43.53
N LYS A 4 -21.21 -6.99 44.53
CA LYS A 4 -20.93 -5.55 44.49
C LYS A 4 -19.42 -5.37 44.28
N LYS A 5 -18.98 -4.73 43.21
CA LYS A 5 -17.54 -4.46 42.94
C LYS A 5 -16.98 -3.58 44.06
N ALA A 6 -15.80 -3.95 44.56
CA ALA A 6 -15.10 -3.15 45.56
C ALA A 6 -14.77 -1.74 45.03
N THR A 7 -14.75 -0.77 45.90
CA THR A 7 -14.44 0.65 45.58
C THR A 7 -13.08 1.07 46.11
N SER A 8 -12.45 2.10 45.52
CA SER A 8 -11.17 2.66 45.97
C SER A 8 -11.26 3.18 47.41
N SER A 9 -12.46 3.62 47.87
CA SER A 9 -12.70 4.04 49.25
C SER A 9 -12.59 2.85 50.21
N GLN A 10 -13.10 1.69 49.87
CA GLN A 10 -13.01 0.48 50.69
C GLN A 10 -11.56 -0.03 50.77
N VAL A 11 -10.77 0.10 49.68
CA VAL A 11 -9.34 -0.22 49.67
C VAL A 11 -8.58 0.77 50.60
N ALA A 12 -8.92 2.06 50.56
CA ALA A 12 -8.32 3.10 51.39
C ALA A 12 -8.57 2.84 52.88
N GLU A 13 -9.81 2.55 53.23
CA GLU A 13 -10.22 2.19 54.61
C GLU A 13 -9.48 0.93 55.11
N ARG A 14 -9.41 -0.12 54.27
CA ARG A 14 -8.73 -1.39 54.58
C ARG A 14 -7.21 -1.25 54.73
N ALA A 15 -6.59 -0.38 53.93
CA ALA A 15 -5.16 -0.12 53.96
C ALA A 15 -4.76 0.96 54.99
N GLY A 16 -5.70 1.68 55.59
CA GLY A 16 -5.43 2.76 56.53
C GLY A 16 -4.79 4.00 55.91
N VAL A 17 -5.11 4.29 54.65
CA VAL A 17 -4.56 5.41 53.88
C VAL A 17 -5.67 6.24 53.22
N SER A 18 -5.31 7.40 52.67
CA SER A 18 -6.25 8.19 51.90
C SER A 18 -6.63 7.54 50.57
N GLN A 19 -7.82 7.80 50.02
CA GLN A 19 -8.23 7.37 48.70
C GLN A 19 -7.29 7.90 47.59
N ALA A 20 -6.71 9.10 47.79
CA ALA A 20 -5.72 9.67 46.90
C ALA A 20 -4.45 8.83 46.89
N THR A 21 -3.99 8.37 48.07
CA THR A 21 -2.82 7.47 48.22
C THR A 21 -3.04 6.14 47.49
N VAL A 22 -4.21 5.51 47.66
CA VAL A 22 -4.56 4.30 46.90
C VAL A 22 -4.51 4.53 45.42
N SER A 23 -5.10 5.65 44.93
CA SER A 23 -5.08 6.00 43.52
C SER A 23 -3.64 6.24 42.97
N MET A 24 -2.78 6.88 43.74
CA MET A 24 -1.39 7.15 43.31
C MET A 24 -0.53 5.87 43.27
N ILE A 25 -0.65 5.00 44.30
CA ILE A 25 0.09 3.74 44.36
C ILE A 25 -0.34 2.78 43.25
N LEU A 26 -1.64 2.51 43.13
CA LEU A 26 -2.15 1.53 42.18
C LEU A 26 -2.00 2.01 40.73
N ASN A 27 -1.99 3.34 40.46
CA ASN A 27 -1.69 3.90 39.12
C ASN A 27 -0.19 4.12 38.85
N ARG A 28 0.71 3.71 39.76
CA ARG A 28 2.18 3.85 39.63
C ARG A 28 2.61 5.26 39.22
N ARG A 29 2.09 6.32 39.85
CA ARG A 29 2.48 7.71 39.55
C ARG A 29 3.89 7.98 40.08
N ASN A 30 4.83 8.24 39.18
CA ASN A 30 6.26 8.44 39.48
C ASN A 30 6.61 9.75 40.21
N ASN A 31 5.63 10.62 40.47
CA ASN A 31 5.87 11.96 41.04
C ASN A 31 5.78 12.00 42.59
N VAL A 32 5.46 10.90 43.25
CA VAL A 32 5.37 10.81 44.71
C VAL A 32 5.95 9.47 45.15
N SER A 33 6.94 9.47 46.02
CA SER A 33 7.47 8.25 46.63
C SER A 33 6.70 7.89 47.90
N PHE A 34 6.30 6.64 48.01
CA PHE A 34 5.70 6.06 49.21
C PHE A 34 6.67 5.01 49.80
N SER A 35 6.57 4.77 51.10
CA SER A 35 7.36 3.68 51.70
C SER A 35 6.88 2.32 51.15
N GLU A 36 7.82 1.36 51.06
CA GLU A 36 7.47 -0.01 50.61
C GLU A 36 6.37 -0.63 51.43
N GLU A 37 6.37 -0.39 52.75
CA GLU A 37 5.34 -0.85 53.65
C GLU A 37 3.94 -0.30 53.30
N THR A 38 3.85 0.97 52.89
CA THR A 38 2.59 1.59 52.46
C THR A 38 2.12 1.02 51.12
N ILE A 39 3.01 0.78 50.18
CA ILE A 39 2.73 0.16 48.91
C ILE A 39 2.17 -1.26 49.11
N GLU A 40 2.85 -2.08 49.93
CA GLU A 40 2.41 -3.44 50.21
C GLU A 40 1.04 -3.51 50.92
N LYS A 41 0.77 -2.59 51.84
CA LYS A 41 -0.55 -2.50 52.52
C LYS A 41 -1.67 -2.23 51.51
N VAL A 42 -1.47 -1.30 50.61
CA VAL A 42 -2.46 -0.94 49.59
C VAL A 42 -2.67 -2.07 48.58
N GLU A 43 -1.60 -2.69 48.11
CA GLU A 43 -1.71 -3.80 47.16
C GLU A 43 -2.34 -5.05 47.75
N ARG A 44 -2.07 -5.32 49.00
CA ARG A 44 -2.70 -6.42 49.77
C ARG A 44 -4.20 -6.17 49.93
N ALA A 45 -4.57 -4.98 50.41
CA ALA A 45 -5.97 -4.60 50.55
C ALA A 45 -6.75 -4.66 49.24
N ALA A 46 -6.15 -4.24 48.14
CA ALA A 46 -6.74 -4.31 46.79
C ALA A 46 -6.98 -5.76 46.36
N ARG A 47 -6.01 -6.66 46.57
CA ARG A 47 -6.13 -8.10 46.27
C ARG A 47 -7.21 -8.78 47.11
N GLU A 48 -7.23 -8.53 48.44
CA GLU A 48 -8.21 -9.12 49.36
C GLU A 48 -9.65 -8.74 49.01
N LEU A 49 -9.87 -7.50 48.59
CA LEU A 49 -11.18 -7.00 48.20
C LEU A 49 -11.58 -7.29 46.77
N GLY A 50 -10.68 -7.86 45.96
CA GLY A 50 -10.90 -8.06 44.53
C GLY A 50 -11.10 -6.74 43.79
N TYR A 51 -10.39 -5.69 44.24
CA TYR A 51 -10.47 -4.37 43.62
C TYR A 51 -9.63 -4.35 42.34
N GLU A 52 -10.29 -4.24 41.19
CA GLU A 52 -9.65 -3.94 39.92
C GLU A 52 -9.69 -2.42 39.73
N LEU A 53 -8.52 -1.84 39.42
CA LEU A 53 -8.48 -0.44 38.96
C LEU A 53 -9.50 -0.29 37.82
N PRO A 54 -10.45 0.65 37.95
CA PRO A 54 -11.26 0.97 36.76
C PRO A 54 -10.28 1.35 35.68
N HIS A 55 -10.23 0.54 34.63
CA HIS A 55 -9.51 0.96 33.42
C HIS A 55 -9.97 2.39 33.13
N ARG A 56 -9.07 3.35 33.24
CA ARG A 56 -9.35 4.71 32.81
C ARG A 56 -9.76 4.60 31.36
N LYS A 57 -11.06 4.51 31.10
CA LYS A 57 -11.59 5.07 29.87
C LYS A 57 -11.07 6.51 29.93
N HIS A 58 -10.08 6.83 29.08
CA HIS A 58 -9.79 8.22 28.81
C HIS A 58 -11.18 8.86 28.61
N LYS A 59 -11.57 9.72 29.51
CA LYS A 59 -12.63 10.68 29.26
C LYS A 59 -12.07 11.61 28.20
N ASN A 60 -11.97 11.13 26.96
CA ASN A 60 -12.04 11.99 25.82
C ASN A 60 -13.37 12.70 25.96
N ASN A 61 -13.34 13.99 26.20
CA ASN A 61 -14.47 14.90 26.18
C ASN A 61 -15.27 14.69 24.88
N GLY A 62 -16.14 13.67 24.82
CA GLY A 62 -17.17 13.44 23.82
C GLY A 62 -16.83 13.56 22.31
N ARG A 63 -15.62 13.99 21.94
CA ARG A 63 -15.13 14.01 20.58
C ARG A 63 -14.32 12.73 20.32
N LYS A 64 -14.92 11.76 19.63
CA LYS A 64 -14.14 10.70 18.97
C LYS A 64 -13.08 11.40 18.11
N GLU A 65 -11.81 11.05 18.33
CA GLU A 65 -10.76 11.55 17.44
C GLU A 65 -11.13 11.18 15.99
N LYS A 66 -11.08 12.18 15.12
CA LYS A 66 -11.34 11.95 13.70
C LYS A 66 -10.15 11.22 13.08
N LEU A 67 -10.21 9.90 13.07
CA LEU A 67 -9.10 9.05 12.65
C LEU A 67 -9.49 8.15 11.48
N ILE A 68 -8.67 8.17 10.43
CA ILE A 68 -8.74 7.25 9.30
C ILE A 68 -7.54 6.29 9.39
N VAL A 69 -7.79 4.99 9.32
CA VAL A 69 -6.75 3.96 9.29
C VAL A 69 -6.44 3.59 7.85
N VAL A 70 -5.16 3.56 7.49
CA VAL A 70 -4.69 3.23 6.14
C VAL A 70 -3.82 1.99 6.19
N PHE A 71 -4.24 0.90 5.54
CA PHE A 71 -3.43 -0.29 5.33
C PHE A 71 -2.54 -0.09 4.11
N CYS A 72 -1.23 -0.17 4.32
CA CYS A 72 -0.23 0.02 3.29
C CYS A 72 0.76 -1.16 3.28
N PRO A 73 1.09 -1.76 2.13
CA PRO A 73 1.98 -2.92 2.08
C PRO A 73 3.45 -2.56 2.24
N THR A 74 3.84 -1.31 2.00
CA THR A 74 5.20 -0.82 2.19
C THR A 74 5.23 0.71 2.20
N LEU A 75 6.17 1.28 2.93
CA LEU A 75 6.43 2.73 2.98
C LEU A 75 7.68 3.13 2.17
N THR A 76 8.32 2.17 1.52
CA THR A 76 9.56 2.40 0.76
C THR A 76 9.36 2.57 -0.74
N SER A 77 8.22 2.07 -1.28
CA SER A 77 7.89 2.26 -2.69
C SER A 77 7.29 3.65 -2.93
N PRO A 78 7.85 4.46 -3.86
CA PRO A 78 7.34 5.80 -4.20
C PRO A 78 5.87 5.80 -4.62
N TYR A 79 5.38 4.73 -5.22
CA TYR A 79 3.98 4.56 -5.56
C TYR A 79 3.07 4.70 -4.33
N TYR A 80 3.36 3.97 -3.23
CA TYR A 80 2.55 4.05 -2.02
C TYR A 80 2.73 5.38 -1.30
N VAL A 81 3.90 5.99 -1.38
CA VAL A 81 4.13 7.35 -0.85
C VAL A 81 3.22 8.37 -1.54
N LEU A 82 3.10 8.32 -2.86
CA LEU A 82 2.18 9.18 -3.61
C LEU A 82 0.71 8.97 -3.23
N LEU A 83 0.28 7.71 -3.06
CA LEU A 83 -1.07 7.41 -2.57
C LEU A 83 -1.31 8.02 -1.18
N LEU A 84 -0.37 7.82 -0.26
CA LEU A 84 -0.46 8.34 1.10
C LEU A 84 -0.49 9.87 1.13
N GLN A 85 0.32 10.55 0.32
CA GLN A 85 0.28 12.00 0.18
C GLN A 85 -1.10 12.50 -0.30
N GLY A 86 -1.71 11.78 -1.25
CA GLY A 86 -3.07 12.09 -1.69
C GLY A 86 -4.09 11.94 -0.55
N ILE A 87 -4.03 10.85 0.21
CA ILE A 87 -4.90 10.58 1.37
C ILE A 87 -4.70 11.67 2.44
N GLU A 88 -3.45 11.92 2.85
CA GLU A 88 -3.13 12.89 3.90
C GLU A 88 -3.53 14.32 3.53
N SER A 89 -3.38 14.71 2.26
CA SER A 89 -3.79 16.03 1.78
C SER A 89 -5.27 16.30 2.07
N VAL A 90 -6.15 15.35 1.77
CA VAL A 90 -7.59 15.48 2.01
C VAL A 90 -7.93 15.32 3.50
N ALA A 91 -7.33 14.34 4.17
CA ALA A 91 -7.55 14.12 5.59
C ALA A 91 -7.22 15.37 6.40
N ASN A 92 -6.05 15.98 6.19
CA ASN A 92 -5.61 17.20 6.87
C ASN A 92 -6.55 18.40 6.58
N GLU A 93 -6.96 18.59 5.32
CA GLU A 93 -7.92 19.64 4.94
C GLU A 93 -9.24 19.51 5.72
N LYS A 94 -9.70 18.30 5.95
CA LYS A 94 -10.98 17.99 6.64
C LYS A 94 -10.82 17.78 8.16
N GLY A 95 -9.61 17.91 8.69
CA GLY A 95 -9.30 17.77 10.12
C GLY A 95 -9.35 16.33 10.63
N TYR A 96 -8.96 15.36 9.81
CA TYR A 96 -8.79 13.96 10.17
C TYR A 96 -7.31 13.62 10.36
N GLY A 97 -7.00 12.82 11.39
CA GLY A 97 -5.70 12.15 11.53
C GLY A 97 -5.64 10.90 10.66
N VAL A 98 -4.44 10.54 10.24
CA VAL A 98 -4.17 9.32 9.47
C VAL A 98 -3.27 8.39 10.29
N PHE A 99 -3.69 7.15 10.50
CA PHE A 99 -2.89 6.10 11.13
C PHE A 99 -2.51 5.04 10.10
N ILE A 100 -1.21 4.90 9.82
CA ILE A 100 -0.71 4.00 8.79
C ILE A 100 -0.34 2.65 9.39
N CYS A 101 -1.00 1.59 8.91
CA CYS A 101 -0.71 0.20 9.20
C CYS A 101 0.21 -0.36 8.09
N ASN A 102 1.53 -0.30 8.29
CA ASN A 102 2.49 -0.88 7.36
C ASN A 102 2.53 -2.41 7.52
N THR A 103 1.84 -3.13 6.63
CA THR A 103 1.70 -4.59 6.71
C THR A 103 2.94 -5.34 6.22
N GLN A 104 3.87 -4.67 5.54
CA GLN A 104 5.09 -5.26 4.95
C GLN A 104 4.81 -6.50 4.08
N ARG A 105 3.60 -6.61 3.49
CA ARG A 105 3.10 -7.80 2.78
C ARG A 105 3.09 -9.08 3.64
N ASP A 106 3.17 -8.95 4.96
CA ASP A 106 3.11 -10.06 5.93
C ASP A 106 1.68 -10.22 6.46
N ALA A 107 1.09 -11.39 6.25
CA ALA A 107 -0.25 -11.71 6.70
C ALA A 107 -0.42 -11.59 8.23
N ARG A 108 0.64 -11.92 9.00
CA ARG A 108 0.62 -11.84 10.46
C ARG A 108 0.56 -10.40 10.94
N LEU A 109 1.26 -9.48 10.27
CA LEU A 109 1.17 -8.06 10.57
C LEU A 109 -0.19 -7.50 10.20
N GLU A 110 -0.74 -7.86 9.03
CA GLU A 110 -2.08 -7.45 8.63
C GLU A 110 -3.13 -7.93 9.63
N GLU A 111 -3.08 -9.19 10.04
CA GLU A 111 -3.97 -9.74 11.06
C GLU A 111 -3.86 -9.01 12.40
N ARG A 112 -2.64 -8.70 12.83
CA ARG A 112 -2.39 -7.92 14.06
C ARG A 112 -3.05 -6.56 14.00
N TYR A 113 -2.91 -5.82 12.89
CA TYR A 113 -3.56 -4.53 12.70
C TYR A 113 -5.08 -4.66 12.66
N LEU A 114 -5.62 -5.66 11.97
CA LEU A 114 -7.06 -5.94 11.96
C LEU A 114 -7.63 -6.20 13.36
N ARG A 115 -6.86 -6.85 14.24
CA ARG A 115 -7.28 -7.03 15.66
C ARG A 115 -7.25 -5.71 16.43
N MET A 116 -6.30 -4.82 16.14
CA MET A 116 -6.18 -3.51 16.82
C MET A 116 -7.31 -2.54 16.46
N ILE A 117 -7.91 -2.66 15.26
CA ILE A 117 -8.99 -1.76 14.79
C ILE A 117 -10.15 -1.70 15.78
N GLY A 118 -10.51 -2.82 16.40
CA GLY A 118 -11.57 -2.86 17.41
C GLY A 118 -11.31 -1.99 18.66
N ASN A 119 -10.03 -1.72 18.97
CA ASN A 119 -9.61 -0.86 20.07
C ASN A 119 -9.40 0.59 19.64
N ILE A 120 -9.04 0.82 18.38
CA ILE A 120 -8.79 2.17 17.82
C ILE A 120 -10.12 2.86 17.48
N GLU A 121 -11.16 2.09 17.10
CA GLU A 121 -12.47 2.59 16.64
C GLU A 121 -12.34 3.71 15.59
N PRO A 122 -11.64 3.49 14.44
CA PRO A 122 -11.47 4.52 13.43
C PRO A 122 -12.81 4.89 12.79
N GLN A 123 -12.91 6.09 12.26
CA GLN A 123 -14.09 6.55 11.52
C GLN A 123 -14.12 6.05 10.08
N GLY A 124 -12.96 5.66 9.52
CA GLY A 124 -12.85 5.12 8.17
C GLY A 124 -11.60 4.28 7.98
N ILE A 125 -11.62 3.41 6.98
CA ILE A 125 -10.51 2.52 6.64
C ILE A 125 -10.22 2.61 5.14
N ILE A 126 -8.94 2.76 4.78
CA ILE A 126 -8.47 2.71 3.40
C ILE A 126 -7.46 1.58 3.26
N TYR A 127 -7.69 0.68 2.32
CA TYR A 127 -6.69 -0.28 1.84
C TYR A 127 -6.04 0.26 0.58
N THR A 128 -4.72 0.45 0.58
CA THR A 128 -3.97 0.92 -0.60
C THR A 128 -3.62 -0.21 -1.59
N CYS A 129 -4.00 -1.43 -1.27
CA CYS A 129 -3.91 -2.63 -2.10
C CYS A 129 -5.01 -3.61 -1.68
N ASN A 130 -5.19 -4.71 -2.42
CA ASN A 130 -6.11 -5.75 -1.98
C ASN A 130 -5.68 -6.33 -0.63
N PRO A 131 -6.63 -6.57 0.29
CA PRO A 131 -6.38 -7.31 1.52
C PRO A 131 -5.89 -8.72 1.21
N ASN A 132 -5.23 -9.35 2.17
CA ASN A 132 -4.89 -10.77 2.05
C ASN A 132 -6.18 -11.58 1.85
N PRO A 133 -6.22 -12.53 0.88
CA PRO A 133 -7.42 -13.37 0.64
C PRO A 133 -7.96 -14.06 1.89
N ASP A 134 -7.08 -14.45 2.82
CA ASP A 134 -7.47 -15.10 4.07
C ASP A 134 -8.30 -14.19 5.00
N PHE A 135 -8.21 -12.86 4.81
CA PHE A 135 -8.91 -11.86 5.62
C PHE A 135 -10.05 -11.17 4.88
N GLN A 136 -10.32 -11.55 3.63
CA GLN A 136 -11.34 -10.90 2.80
C GLN A 136 -12.71 -10.82 3.51
N LYS A 137 -13.21 -11.94 4.06
CA LYS A 137 -14.48 -11.96 4.79
C LYS A 137 -14.50 -10.99 5.96
N ARG A 138 -13.40 -10.93 6.71
CA ARG A 138 -13.27 -10.03 7.86
C ARG A 138 -13.26 -8.56 7.44
N VAL A 139 -12.64 -8.24 6.31
CA VAL A 139 -12.63 -6.90 5.74
C VAL A 139 -14.03 -6.51 5.26
N GLU A 140 -14.77 -7.43 4.63
CA GLU A 140 -16.17 -7.23 4.25
C GLU A 140 -17.10 -7.01 5.47
N GLU A 141 -16.87 -7.74 6.56
CA GLU A 141 -17.60 -7.54 7.83
C GLU A 141 -17.29 -6.16 8.45
N LEU A 142 -16.05 -5.71 8.38
CA LEU A 142 -15.67 -4.36 8.82
C LEU A 142 -16.33 -3.29 7.95
N ALA A 143 -16.38 -3.48 6.63
CA ALA A 143 -17.01 -2.55 5.70
C ALA A 143 -18.52 -2.34 5.94
N ARG A 144 -19.19 -3.30 6.60
CA ARG A 144 -20.60 -3.14 7.04
C ARG A 144 -20.77 -2.20 8.22
N ARG A 145 -19.70 -1.89 8.95
CA ARG A 145 -19.74 -1.11 10.21
C ARG A 145 -18.97 0.21 10.11
N ILE A 146 -17.98 0.26 9.27
CA ILE A 146 -17.06 1.39 9.12
C ILE A 146 -16.88 1.66 7.63
N PRO A 147 -17.01 2.91 7.16
CA PRO A 147 -16.68 3.27 5.78
C PRO A 147 -15.31 2.71 5.37
N LEU A 148 -15.27 1.93 4.31
CA LEU A 148 -14.07 1.26 3.85
C LEU A 148 -13.92 1.39 2.33
N VAL A 149 -12.74 1.83 1.88
CA VAL A 149 -12.37 1.94 0.46
C VAL A 149 -11.16 1.07 0.18
N ILE A 150 -11.18 0.36 -0.93
CA ILE A 150 -10.03 -0.41 -1.42
C ILE A 150 -9.51 0.21 -2.71
N ILE A 151 -8.24 0.63 -2.72
CA ILE A 151 -7.55 1.06 -3.93
C ILE A 151 -6.92 -0.18 -4.56
N SER A 152 -7.55 -0.72 -5.59
CA SER A 152 -7.12 -2.00 -6.13
C SER A 152 -7.46 -2.15 -7.62
N ASN A 153 -7.19 -3.32 -8.13
CA ASN A 153 -7.73 -3.75 -9.40
C ASN A 153 -9.09 -4.41 -9.19
N LYS A 154 -9.97 -4.18 -10.14
CA LYS A 154 -11.35 -4.63 -10.17
C LYS A 154 -11.47 -6.15 -9.93
N GLU A 155 -11.75 -6.54 -8.70
CA GLU A 155 -12.27 -7.87 -8.39
C GLU A 155 -13.79 -7.80 -8.32
N LYS A 156 -14.47 -8.65 -9.09
CA LYS A 156 -15.93 -8.68 -9.14
C LYS A 156 -16.63 -9.12 -7.85
N THR A 157 -15.86 -9.53 -6.85
CA THR A 157 -16.37 -10.23 -5.66
C THR A 157 -16.53 -9.36 -4.42
N ILE A 158 -15.98 -8.14 -4.40
CA ILE A 158 -16.02 -7.29 -3.20
C ILE A 158 -17.09 -6.21 -3.37
N THR A 159 -18.09 -6.22 -2.50
CA THR A 159 -19.19 -5.22 -2.44
C THR A 159 -18.82 -4.04 -1.53
N VAL A 160 -17.61 -3.49 -1.69
CA VAL A 160 -17.14 -2.31 -0.96
C VAL A 160 -16.76 -1.22 -1.93
N ASP A 161 -16.63 0.01 -1.45
CA ASP A 161 -16.15 1.11 -2.27
C ASP A 161 -14.77 0.82 -2.81
N ALA A 162 -14.56 1.06 -4.10
CA ALA A 162 -13.33 0.73 -4.77
C ALA A 162 -12.86 1.85 -5.71
N ILE A 163 -11.53 2.03 -5.74
CA ILE A 163 -10.88 2.82 -6.78
C ILE A 163 -10.02 1.88 -7.59
N ASN A 164 -10.38 1.71 -8.84
CA ASN A 164 -9.80 0.69 -9.70
C ASN A 164 -8.72 1.24 -10.63
N GLN A 165 -7.89 0.31 -11.07
CA GLN A 165 -6.89 0.52 -12.10
C GLN A 165 -7.04 -0.56 -13.17
N ASP A 166 -7.15 -0.14 -14.42
CA ASP A 166 -7.13 -1.07 -15.55
C ASP A 166 -5.68 -1.41 -15.93
N ASN A 167 -5.13 -2.46 -15.32
CA ASN A 167 -3.79 -2.93 -15.63
C ASN A 167 -3.68 -3.52 -17.05
N THR A 168 -4.75 -4.07 -17.60
CA THR A 168 -4.76 -4.54 -18.99
C THR A 168 -4.55 -3.37 -19.95
N MET A 169 -5.26 -2.26 -19.71
CA MET A 169 -5.09 -1.04 -20.51
C MET A 169 -3.70 -0.42 -20.34
N VAL A 170 -3.14 -0.43 -19.12
CA VAL A 170 -1.76 0.00 -18.88
C VAL A 170 -0.78 -0.78 -19.75
N GLY A 171 -0.82 -2.11 -19.69
CA GLY A 171 0.05 -2.96 -20.51
C GLY A 171 -0.14 -2.73 -22.01
N ARG A 172 -1.39 -2.57 -22.44
CA ARG A 172 -1.74 -2.24 -23.83
C ARG A 172 -1.10 -0.93 -24.29
N LEU A 173 -1.17 0.14 -23.50
CA LEU A 173 -0.58 1.43 -23.85
C LEU A 173 0.95 1.35 -23.95
N MET A 174 1.60 0.60 -23.04
CA MET A 174 3.04 0.36 -23.12
C MET A 174 3.43 -0.35 -24.42
N ALA A 175 2.69 -1.41 -24.77
CA ALA A 175 2.93 -2.19 -26.00
C ALA A 175 2.71 -1.36 -27.26
N LEU A 176 1.58 -0.66 -27.37
CA LEU A 176 1.27 0.18 -28.53
C LEU A 176 2.37 1.23 -28.77
N HIS A 177 2.83 1.90 -27.69
CA HIS A 177 3.89 2.88 -27.83
C HIS A 177 5.19 2.27 -28.37
N LEU A 178 5.60 1.10 -27.90
CA LEU A 178 6.80 0.43 -28.40
C LEU A 178 6.62 -0.10 -29.83
N LEU A 179 5.44 -0.62 -30.17
CA LEU A 179 5.09 -1.06 -31.54
C LEU A 179 5.12 0.10 -32.53
N ASP A 180 4.55 1.26 -32.16
CA ASP A 180 4.57 2.49 -32.98
C ASP A 180 5.98 3.00 -33.24
N LEU A 181 6.90 2.78 -32.29
CA LEU A 181 8.33 3.08 -32.45
C LEU A 181 9.11 1.97 -33.20
N GLY A 182 8.44 0.92 -33.65
CA GLY A 182 9.03 -0.15 -34.45
C GLY A 182 9.76 -1.23 -33.62
N HIS A 183 9.62 -1.26 -32.30
CA HIS A 183 10.20 -2.30 -31.47
C HIS A 183 9.43 -3.61 -31.65
N ARG A 184 10.10 -4.64 -32.19
CA ARG A 184 9.52 -5.96 -32.45
C ARG A 184 9.97 -6.98 -31.40
N ASP A 185 11.25 -7.02 -31.08
CA ASP A 185 11.83 -7.85 -30.02
C ASP A 185 11.94 -7.03 -28.74
N VAL A 186 11.20 -7.40 -27.69
CA VAL A 186 11.10 -6.65 -26.45
C VAL A 186 11.17 -7.56 -25.21
N ALA A 187 11.67 -7.02 -24.11
CA ALA A 187 11.64 -7.68 -22.82
C ALA A 187 10.63 -6.98 -21.88
N PHE A 188 9.87 -7.73 -21.11
CA PHE A 188 9.07 -7.25 -20.01
C PHE A 188 9.62 -7.79 -18.69
N ILE A 189 10.12 -6.92 -17.83
CA ILE A 189 10.67 -7.29 -16.52
C ILE A 189 9.67 -7.04 -15.40
N THR A 190 9.52 -8.01 -14.48
CA THR A 190 8.51 -8.00 -13.45
C THR A 190 9.00 -8.62 -12.13
N PRO A 191 8.49 -8.17 -10.97
CA PRO A 191 8.66 -8.92 -9.73
C PRO A 191 8.04 -10.32 -9.82
N PRO A 192 8.22 -11.21 -8.81
CA PRO A 192 7.66 -12.55 -8.85
C PRO A 192 6.17 -12.57 -9.15
N LEU A 193 5.75 -13.50 -10.02
CA LEU A 193 4.36 -13.71 -10.43
C LEU A 193 3.72 -14.74 -9.50
N THR A 194 3.26 -14.31 -8.34
CA THR A 194 2.58 -15.18 -7.38
C THR A 194 1.07 -15.10 -7.53
N ARG A 195 0.34 -16.13 -7.06
CA ARG A 195 -1.14 -16.11 -7.04
C ARG A 195 -1.71 -14.89 -6.27
N ARG A 196 -1.00 -14.38 -5.28
CA ARG A 196 -1.40 -13.18 -4.51
C ARG A 196 -1.28 -11.88 -5.30
N GLN A 197 -0.55 -11.91 -6.43
CA GLN A 197 -0.23 -10.72 -7.21
C GLN A 197 -0.64 -10.86 -8.68
N TRP A 198 -1.71 -11.64 -8.92
CA TRP A 198 -2.28 -11.87 -10.25
C TRP A 198 -2.59 -10.57 -11.04
N GLN A 199 -2.74 -9.46 -10.35
CA GLN A 199 -2.92 -8.15 -10.96
C GLN A 199 -1.71 -7.70 -11.79
N ARG A 200 -0.50 -8.17 -11.45
CA ARG A 200 0.70 -7.92 -12.24
C ARG A 200 0.64 -8.65 -13.57
N SER A 201 0.08 -9.87 -13.58
CA SER A 201 -0.11 -10.61 -14.82
C SER A 201 -1.05 -9.91 -15.79
N ARG A 202 -2.10 -9.22 -15.33
CA ARG A 202 -2.99 -8.47 -16.21
C ARG A 202 -2.30 -7.38 -17.02
N ARG A 203 -1.27 -6.71 -16.46
CA ARG A 203 -0.47 -5.74 -17.22
C ARG A 203 0.33 -6.46 -18.29
N ILE A 204 0.93 -7.59 -17.95
CA ILE A 204 1.65 -8.44 -18.90
C ILE A 204 0.71 -8.96 -19.97
N ASP A 205 -0.46 -9.48 -19.58
CA ASP A 205 -1.46 -9.99 -20.53
C ASP A 205 -1.90 -8.91 -21.54
N GLY A 206 -2.13 -7.67 -21.04
CA GLY A 206 -2.45 -6.54 -21.90
C GLY A 206 -1.31 -6.19 -22.86
N PHE A 207 -0.06 -6.26 -22.38
CA PHE A 207 1.14 -6.00 -23.18
C PHE A 207 1.33 -7.08 -24.26
N VAL A 208 1.31 -8.33 -23.88
CA VAL A 208 1.52 -9.49 -24.80
C VAL A 208 0.44 -9.54 -25.87
N LYS A 209 -0.82 -9.33 -25.51
CA LYS A 209 -1.93 -9.36 -26.46
C LYS A 209 -1.80 -8.36 -27.61
N GLU A 210 -1.22 -7.19 -27.41
CA GLU A 210 -0.99 -6.25 -28.50
C GLU A 210 0.08 -6.76 -29.46
N TYR A 211 1.16 -7.37 -28.96
CA TYR A 211 2.17 -8.03 -29.80
C TYR A 211 1.61 -9.25 -30.54
N GLU A 212 0.73 -10.03 -29.90
CA GLU A 212 0.06 -11.18 -30.53
C GLU A 212 -0.80 -10.76 -31.72
N LYS A 213 -1.51 -9.61 -31.62
CA LYS A 213 -2.31 -9.07 -32.74
C LYS A 213 -1.49 -8.74 -33.98
N GLU A 214 -0.22 -8.36 -33.78
CA GLU A 214 0.73 -8.08 -34.85
C GLU A 214 1.51 -9.35 -35.30
N GLY A 215 1.14 -10.53 -34.79
CA GLY A 215 1.87 -11.77 -35.06
C GLY A 215 3.22 -11.88 -34.37
N LEU A 216 3.49 -11.04 -33.38
CA LEU A 216 4.77 -10.90 -32.69
C LEU A 216 4.76 -11.46 -31.26
N GLY A 217 3.78 -12.27 -30.87
CA GLY A 217 3.67 -12.80 -29.50
C GLY A 217 4.95 -13.56 -29.04
N GLY A 218 5.59 -14.30 -29.94
CA GLY A 218 6.85 -15.00 -29.65
C GLY A 218 8.08 -14.09 -29.49
N HIS A 219 7.97 -12.79 -29.75
CA HIS A 219 9.02 -11.80 -29.65
C HIS A 219 8.97 -11.01 -28.32
N VAL A 220 8.03 -11.32 -27.44
CA VAL A 220 7.92 -10.74 -26.10
C VAL A 220 8.55 -11.69 -25.08
N LEU A 221 9.68 -11.29 -24.53
CA LEU A 221 10.37 -12.03 -23.50
C LEU A 221 9.92 -11.56 -22.11
N ILE A 222 9.22 -12.42 -21.36
CA ILE A 222 8.83 -12.13 -19.97
C ILE A 222 9.93 -12.61 -19.03
N LYS A 223 10.54 -11.70 -18.27
CA LYS A 223 11.54 -12.03 -17.24
C LYS A 223 11.00 -11.64 -15.87
N ALA A 224 10.60 -12.64 -15.09
CA ALA A 224 10.13 -12.46 -13.73
C ALA A 224 11.25 -12.75 -12.73
N ALA A 225 11.31 -11.99 -11.63
CA ALA A 225 12.21 -12.28 -10.53
C ALA A 225 11.78 -13.58 -9.82
N ASP A 226 12.75 -14.30 -9.28
CA ASP A 226 12.48 -15.45 -8.42
C ASP A 226 12.04 -14.99 -7.02
N GLU A 227 11.13 -15.73 -6.36
CA GLU A 227 10.68 -15.41 -5.00
C GLU A 227 11.82 -15.36 -3.98
N SER A 228 12.88 -16.14 -4.19
CA SER A 228 14.05 -16.13 -3.32
C SER A 228 14.86 -14.85 -3.43
N ILE A 229 14.82 -14.17 -4.57
CA ILE A 229 15.45 -12.88 -4.81
C ILE A 229 14.68 -11.80 -4.02
N ASP A 230 13.35 -11.76 -4.14
CA ASP A 230 12.49 -10.81 -3.43
C ASP A 230 12.69 -10.87 -1.90
N ARG A 231 12.94 -12.08 -1.34
CA ARG A 231 13.21 -12.25 0.09
C ARG A 231 14.60 -11.81 0.54
N ARG A 232 15.60 -11.84 -0.34
CA ARG A 232 17.01 -11.51 -0.03
C ARG A 232 17.34 -10.03 -0.22
N MET A 233 16.56 -9.32 -1.02
CA MET A 233 16.79 -7.91 -1.29
C MET A 233 16.40 -7.03 -0.10
N PRO A 234 17.17 -5.95 0.17
CA PRO A 234 16.77 -4.93 1.12
C PRO A 234 15.39 -4.40 0.73
N ARG A 235 14.49 -4.29 1.72
CA ARG A 235 13.10 -3.86 1.46
C ARG A 235 12.98 -2.43 0.94
N MET A 236 14.04 -1.62 1.03
CA MET A 236 14.02 -0.21 0.66
C MET A 236 14.12 0.03 -0.84
N ASP A 237 14.82 -0.82 -1.58
CA ASP A 237 15.12 -0.66 -3.00
C ASP A 237 14.82 -1.90 -3.85
N SER A 238 13.99 -2.81 -3.32
CA SER A 238 13.77 -4.12 -3.92
C SER A 238 13.32 -4.07 -5.39
N GLU A 239 12.43 -3.14 -5.75
CA GLU A 239 11.91 -3.04 -7.13
C GLU A 239 13.00 -2.51 -8.09
N TYR A 240 13.79 -1.52 -7.66
CA TYR A 240 14.94 -1.04 -8.43
C TYR A 240 16.01 -2.14 -8.61
N SER A 241 16.42 -2.76 -7.51
CA SER A 241 17.42 -3.82 -7.53
C SER A 241 17.01 -5.03 -8.37
N MET A 242 15.71 -5.41 -8.32
CA MET A 242 15.16 -6.44 -9.22
C MET A 242 15.26 -6.02 -10.69
N GLY A 243 14.88 -4.78 -11.02
CA GLY A 243 14.99 -4.25 -12.39
C GLY A 243 16.40 -4.31 -12.91
N TYR A 244 17.37 -3.86 -12.12
CA TYR A 244 18.79 -3.93 -12.42
C TYR A 244 19.26 -5.38 -12.64
N GLN A 245 18.99 -6.26 -11.68
CA GLN A 245 19.45 -7.66 -11.74
C GLN A 245 18.87 -8.43 -12.93
N LEU A 246 17.55 -8.32 -13.16
CA LEU A 246 16.88 -9.01 -14.27
C LEU A 246 17.43 -8.52 -15.62
N THR A 247 17.77 -7.24 -15.74
CA THR A 247 18.38 -6.70 -16.97
C THR A 247 19.79 -7.24 -17.15
N MET A 248 20.60 -7.30 -16.09
CA MET A 248 21.94 -7.91 -16.16
C MET A 248 21.88 -9.39 -16.55
N GLU A 249 20.87 -10.13 -16.08
CA GLU A 249 20.64 -11.52 -16.47
C GLU A 249 20.28 -11.64 -17.96
N LEU A 250 19.36 -10.79 -18.47
CA LEU A 250 19.00 -10.74 -19.89
C LEU A 250 20.21 -10.49 -20.79
N LEU A 251 21.10 -9.58 -20.38
CA LEU A 251 22.33 -9.27 -21.11
C LEU A 251 23.32 -10.47 -21.12
N LYS A 252 23.47 -11.15 -19.98
CA LYS A 252 24.31 -12.36 -19.87
C LYS A 252 23.78 -13.52 -20.72
N GLU A 253 22.47 -13.66 -20.83
CA GLU A 253 21.81 -14.66 -21.66
C GLU A 253 21.90 -14.34 -23.17
N GLN A 254 22.51 -13.20 -23.53
CA GLN A 254 22.64 -12.71 -24.90
C GLN A 254 21.29 -12.63 -25.65
N ARG A 255 20.20 -12.34 -24.91
CA ARG A 255 18.89 -12.19 -25.50
C ARG A 255 18.82 -10.94 -26.37
N LYS A 256 18.19 -11.07 -27.51
CA LYS A 256 17.97 -9.94 -28.42
C LYS A 256 16.69 -9.20 -28.01
N PHE A 257 16.81 -7.94 -27.74
CA PHE A 257 15.69 -7.01 -27.52
C PHE A 257 16.14 -5.59 -27.89
N THR A 258 15.21 -4.78 -28.31
CA THR A 258 15.41 -3.35 -28.62
C THR A 258 14.72 -2.43 -27.64
N ALA A 259 13.83 -2.98 -26.80
CA ALA A 259 13.19 -2.24 -25.71
C ALA A 259 12.96 -3.12 -24.48
N ILE A 260 12.92 -2.46 -23.29
CA ILE A 260 12.53 -3.05 -22.02
C ILE A 260 11.32 -2.31 -21.49
N ALA A 261 10.28 -3.07 -21.11
CA ALA A 261 9.15 -2.61 -20.34
C ALA A 261 9.30 -3.05 -18.88
N GLY A 262 9.40 -2.10 -17.95
CA GLY A 262 9.40 -2.37 -16.52
C GLY A 262 7.99 -2.48 -15.98
N GLN A 263 7.73 -3.43 -15.07
CA GLN A 263 6.44 -3.55 -14.38
C GLN A 263 6.02 -2.22 -13.71
N ASN A 264 7.00 -1.45 -13.24
CA ASN A 264 6.83 -0.10 -12.71
C ASN A 264 8.07 0.76 -12.98
N ASP A 265 8.02 2.04 -12.61
CA ASP A 265 9.10 2.99 -12.84
C ASP A 265 10.39 2.61 -12.11
N MET A 266 10.31 2.10 -10.88
CA MET A 266 11.52 1.72 -10.13
C MET A 266 12.27 0.58 -10.81
N MET A 267 11.54 -0.41 -11.36
CA MET A 267 12.18 -1.47 -12.17
C MET A 267 12.77 -0.93 -13.47
N ALA A 268 12.06 -0.01 -14.13
CA ALA A 268 12.55 0.63 -15.35
C ALA A 268 13.84 1.44 -15.08
N ILE A 269 13.91 2.14 -13.94
CA ILE A 269 15.11 2.88 -13.51
C ILE A 269 16.27 1.92 -13.27
N GLY A 270 16.04 0.81 -12.57
CA GLY A 270 17.08 -0.21 -12.37
C GLY A 270 17.56 -0.82 -13.70
N ALA A 271 16.65 -1.00 -14.67
CA ALA A 271 17.01 -1.46 -16.00
C ALA A 271 17.90 -0.44 -16.74
N ILE A 272 17.61 0.85 -16.64
CA ILE A 272 18.42 1.91 -17.24
C ILE A 272 19.84 1.86 -16.70
N ASP A 273 20.01 1.79 -15.39
CA ASP A 273 21.33 1.76 -14.75
C ASP A 273 22.13 0.51 -15.18
N ALA A 274 21.48 -0.66 -15.26
CA ALA A 274 22.12 -1.89 -15.75
C ALA A 274 22.58 -1.79 -17.22
N LEU A 275 21.78 -1.16 -18.08
CA LEU A 275 22.11 -0.91 -19.48
C LEU A 275 23.30 0.06 -19.59
N GLU A 276 23.26 1.19 -18.86
CA GLU A 276 24.31 2.21 -18.88
C GLU A 276 25.64 1.65 -18.35
N GLU A 277 25.63 0.86 -17.27
CA GLU A 277 26.83 0.17 -16.76
C GLU A 277 27.41 -0.79 -17.80
N SER A 278 26.54 -1.44 -18.58
CA SER A 278 26.92 -2.31 -19.71
C SER A 278 27.29 -1.53 -20.98
N ARG A 279 27.39 -0.19 -20.92
CA ARG A 279 27.69 0.73 -22.03
C ARG A 279 26.64 0.70 -23.16
N ILE A 280 25.41 0.32 -22.84
CA ILE A 280 24.26 0.33 -23.74
C ILE A 280 23.49 1.64 -23.50
N ARG A 281 23.33 2.45 -24.53
CA ARG A 281 22.73 3.79 -24.39
C ARG A 281 21.22 3.73 -24.44
N VAL A 282 20.58 4.38 -23.47
CA VAL A 282 19.13 4.59 -23.45
C VAL A 282 18.83 6.02 -23.92
N PRO A 283 17.94 6.23 -24.89
CA PRO A 283 17.15 5.25 -25.66
C PRO A 283 17.86 4.75 -26.93
N LYS A 284 19.07 5.22 -27.24
CA LYS A 284 19.71 5.09 -28.54
C LYS A 284 19.93 3.63 -28.98
N ASP A 285 20.29 2.75 -28.08
CA ASP A 285 20.55 1.33 -28.35
C ASP A 285 19.38 0.46 -27.85
N VAL A 286 18.80 0.80 -26.69
CA VAL A 286 17.64 0.14 -26.10
C VAL A 286 16.68 1.18 -25.52
N SER A 287 15.41 1.13 -25.88
CA SER A 287 14.35 1.94 -25.28
C SER A 287 13.90 1.34 -23.96
N VAL A 288 13.51 2.21 -22.97
CA VAL A 288 12.97 1.76 -21.68
C VAL A 288 11.69 2.53 -21.37
N ILE A 289 10.64 1.79 -20.97
CA ILE A 289 9.36 2.34 -20.53
C ILE A 289 8.99 1.80 -19.16
N GLY A 290 8.46 2.68 -18.28
CA GLY A 290 7.97 2.34 -16.95
C GLY A 290 6.46 2.50 -16.81
N CYS A 291 6.00 2.51 -15.56
CA CYS A 291 4.62 2.78 -15.15
C CYS A 291 4.63 3.33 -13.73
N ASP A 292 3.76 4.24 -13.43
CA ASP A 292 3.34 4.90 -12.18
C ASP A 292 3.51 6.43 -12.22
N ASP A 293 4.38 6.97 -13.09
CA ASP A 293 4.77 8.39 -13.18
C ASP A 293 5.19 8.97 -11.81
N ILE A 294 6.09 8.25 -11.14
CA ILE A 294 6.64 8.70 -9.85
C ILE A 294 7.53 9.94 -10.03
N PHE A 295 7.81 10.66 -8.94
CA PHE A 295 8.65 11.86 -8.96
C PHE A 295 9.99 11.67 -9.71
N TYR A 296 10.65 10.53 -9.52
CA TYR A 296 11.95 10.23 -10.15
C TYR A 296 11.86 10.18 -11.68
N SER A 297 10.73 9.71 -12.23
CA SER A 297 10.52 9.60 -13.68
C SER A 297 10.53 10.94 -14.39
N GLY A 298 10.13 12.02 -13.68
CA GLY A 298 10.14 13.39 -14.18
C GLY A 298 11.49 14.11 -14.08
N ILE A 299 12.48 13.56 -13.36
CA ILE A 299 13.80 14.19 -13.20
C ILE A 299 14.46 14.34 -14.57
N ARG A 300 14.94 15.56 -14.90
CA ARG A 300 15.48 15.91 -16.23
C ARG A 300 16.56 14.95 -16.75
N ARG A 301 17.42 14.45 -15.87
CA ARG A 301 18.51 13.54 -16.23
C ARG A 301 17.99 12.16 -16.62
N LEU A 302 16.93 11.70 -15.94
CA LEU A 302 16.30 10.41 -16.20
C LEU A 302 15.27 10.53 -17.33
N SER A 303 14.30 11.43 -17.19
CA SER A 303 13.22 11.69 -18.17
C SER A 303 12.57 10.40 -18.68
N LEU A 304 12.11 9.53 -17.77
CA LEU A 304 11.55 8.22 -18.06
C LEU A 304 10.18 8.32 -18.74
N THR A 305 10.03 7.70 -19.91
CA THR A 305 8.74 7.44 -20.54
C THR A 305 7.97 6.45 -19.68
N THR A 306 6.72 6.77 -19.32
CA THR A 306 5.96 6.00 -18.35
C THR A 306 4.46 6.09 -18.60
N ILE A 307 3.68 5.33 -17.85
CA ILE A 307 2.22 5.43 -17.82
C ILE A 307 1.80 6.13 -16.50
N ASP A 308 1.12 7.28 -16.63
CA ASP A 308 0.41 7.89 -15.50
C ASP A 308 -0.98 7.28 -15.38
N HIS A 309 -1.28 6.72 -14.24
CA HIS A 309 -2.60 6.24 -13.86
C HIS A 309 -3.15 6.93 -12.61
N PHE A 310 -2.68 8.17 -12.36
CA PHE A 310 -3.22 9.11 -11.39
C PHE A 310 -3.11 8.66 -9.94
N VAL A 311 -1.92 8.20 -9.53
CA VAL A 311 -1.68 7.59 -8.21
C VAL A 311 -2.11 8.51 -7.06
N ALA A 312 -1.68 9.77 -7.04
CA ALA A 312 -2.04 10.71 -5.97
C ALA A 312 -3.54 11.02 -5.94
N LEU A 313 -4.19 11.15 -7.11
CA LEU A 313 -5.63 11.38 -7.21
C LEU A 313 -6.44 10.21 -6.65
N LYS A 314 -6.00 8.96 -6.87
CA LYS A 314 -6.64 7.79 -6.26
C LYS A 314 -6.63 7.86 -4.74
N GLY A 315 -5.51 8.32 -4.15
CA GLY A 315 -5.42 8.56 -2.71
C GLY A 315 -6.41 9.62 -2.23
N ARG A 316 -6.51 10.74 -2.96
CA ARG A 316 -7.45 11.84 -2.65
C ARG A 316 -8.89 11.34 -2.69
N ASP A 317 -9.29 10.69 -3.79
CA ASP A 317 -10.67 10.21 -3.95
C ASP A 317 -11.05 9.14 -2.92
N ALA A 318 -10.11 8.27 -2.55
CA ALA A 318 -10.34 7.30 -1.48
C ALA A 318 -10.68 7.99 -0.16
N CYS A 319 -9.93 9.03 0.20
CA CYS A 319 -10.18 9.80 1.41
C CYS A 319 -11.47 10.61 1.32
N ASP A 320 -11.76 11.23 0.18
CA ASP A 320 -13.00 11.98 -0.05
C ASP A 320 -14.25 11.08 0.07
N ILE A 321 -14.22 9.87 -0.49
CA ILE A 321 -15.30 8.88 -0.35
C ILE A 321 -15.52 8.55 1.13
N ILE A 322 -14.45 8.24 1.87
CA ILE A 322 -14.52 7.93 3.29
C ILE A 322 -15.16 9.09 4.07
N ILE A 323 -14.66 10.31 3.88
CA ILE A 323 -15.14 11.49 4.61
C ILE A 323 -16.59 11.81 4.24
N ARG A 324 -16.96 11.68 2.97
CA ARG A 324 -18.34 11.85 2.52
C ARG A 324 -19.26 10.87 3.27
N LYS A 325 -18.92 9.59 3.33
CA LYS A 325 -19.71 8.58 4.03
C LYS A 325 -19.80 8.82 5.55
N ILE A 326 -18.74 9.33 6.17
CA ILE A 326 -18.73 9.71 7.58
C ILE A 326 -19.66 10.91 7.82
N THR A 327 -19.62 11.93 6.95
CA THR A 327 -20.30 13.22 7.18
C THR A 327 -21.77 13.22 6.77
N THR A 328 -22.17 12.42 5.78
CA THR A 328 -23.57 12.30 5.37
C THR A 328 -24.42 11.60 6.43
N ASN A 329 -23.80 11.18 7.55
CA ASN A 329 -24.47 10.50 8.66
C ASN A 329 -25.39 9.40 8.11
N ASP A 330 -24.85 8.63 7.17
CA ASP A 330 -25.57 7.54 6.55
C ASP A 330 -25.96 6.57 7.68
N GLN A 331 -27.15 6.79 8.22
CA GLN A 331 -27.80 5.95 9.24
C GLN A 331 -27.86 4.47 8.81
N PHE A 332 -27.33 4.17 7.64
CA PHE A 332 -27.27 2.88 6.99
C PHE A 332 -26.18 1.95 7.52
N TYR A 333 -25.24 2.43 8.34
CA TYR A 333 -24.28 1.55 9.04
C TYR A 333 -24.87 0.81 10.26
N THR A 334 -26.16 0.93 10.51
CA THR A 334 -26.87 0.18 11.58
C THR A 334 -27.26 -1.24 11.15
N GLY A 335 -26.39 -1.97 10.47
CA GLY A 335 -26.58 -3.40 10.18
C GLY A 335 -27.24 -3.72 8.83
N LEU A 336 -27.65 -2.72 8.06
CA LEU A 336 -28.11 -2.87 6.68
C LEU A 336 -26.96 -2.61 5.70
N GLN A 337 -27.01 -3.21 4.51
CA GLN A 337 -26.00 -2.99 3.46
C GLN A 337 -25.94 -1.50 3.07
N PRO A 338 -24.73 -0.96 2.75
CA PRO A 338 -24.64 0.42 2.28
C PRO A 338 -25.53 0.63 1.06
N THR A 339 -26.29 1.72 1.02
CA THR A 339 -27.24 2.03 -0.08
C THR A 339 -26.54 2.40 -1.38
N SER A 340 -25.24 2.74 -1.33
CA SER A 340 -24.45 3.07 -2.50
C SER A 340 -23.02 2.53 -2.37
N VAL A 341 -22.48 1.98 -3.47
CA VAL A 341 -21.08 1.58 -3.60
C VAL A 341 -20.46 2.47 -4.66
N TYR A 342 -19.38 3.18 -4.27
CA TYR A 342 -18.57 3.97 -5.19
C TYR A 342 -17.58 3.04 -5.92
N ASN A 343 -17.53 3.20 -7.23
CA ASN A 343 -16.61 2.48 -8.10
C ASN A 343 -15.98 3.48 -9.07
N ILE A 344 -14.76 3.95 -8.77
CA ILE A 344 -14.04 4.90 -9.61
C ILE A 344 -13.00 4.14 -10.41
N GLU A 345 -12.90 4.42 -11.70
CA GLU A 345 -11.88 3.85 -12.57
C GLU A 345 -11.22 4.98 -13.37
N TYR A 346 -9.89 5.01 -13.33
CA TYR A 346 -9.08 5.98 -14.07
C TYR A 346 -8.61 5.42 -15.40
N THR A 347 -8.76 6.21 -16.47
CA THR A 347 -8.15 5.89 -17.76
C THR A 347 -6.69 6.29 -17.76
N PRO A 348 -5.75 5.35 -17.85
CA PRO A 348 -4.31 5.64 -17.82
C PRO A 348 -3.87 6.46 -19.04
N LYS A 349 -2.78 7.22 -18.89
CA LYS A 349 -2.18 8.02 -19.95
C LYS A 349 -0.71 7.68 -20.15
N LEU A 350 -0.29 7.60 -21.41
CA LEU A 350 1.12 7.54 -21.76
C LEU A 350 1.77 8.93 -21.60
N ILE A 351 2.89 8.97 -20.89
CA ILE A 351 3.73 10.16 -20.73
C ILE A 351 5.06 9.89 -21.44
N VAL A 352 5.17 10.38 -22.66
CA VAL A 352 6.39 10.23 -23.48
C VAL A 352 7.45 11.20 -23.00
N ARG A 353 8.64 10.65 -22.71
CA ARG A 353 9.82 11.44 -22.33
C ARG A 353 11.05 11.00 -23.16
N LYS A 354 12.22 10.86 -22.55
CA LYS A 354 13.49 10.70 -23.28
C LYS A 354 14.04 9.28 -23.33
N THR A 355 13.42 8.31 -22.68
CA THR A 355 13.93 6.93 -22.57
C THR A 355 13.41 5.98 -23.65
N THR A 356 12.59 6.48 -24.59
CA THR A 356 12.13 5.73 -25.75
C THR A 356 12.42 6.49 -27.05
N ALA A 357 12.80 5.77 -28.11
CA ALA A 357 13.06 6.29 -29.44
C ALA A 357 12.71 5.21 -30.49
N TYR A 358 12.76 5.53 -31.77
CA TYR A 358 12.57 4.55 -32.83
C TYR A 358 13.59 3.40 -32.74
N ALA A 359 13.12 2.19 -32.96
CA ALA A 359 13.96 1.01 -33.01
C ALA A 359 15.00 1.15 -34.14
N ARG A 360 16.25 0.77 -33.84
CA ARG A 360 17.28 0.74 -34.89
C ARG A 360 16.95 -0.35 -35.89
N THR A 361 16.99 0.00 -37.16
CA THR A 361 17.00 -0.98 -38.25
C THR A 361 18.37 -1.65 -38.34
N THR A 362 18.38 -2.93 -38.70
CA THR A 362 19.60 -3.74 -38.86
C THR A 362 20.62 -3.16 -39.84
N ASP A 363 20.17 -2.29 -40.76
CA ASP A 363 21.00 -1.68 -41.81
C ASP A 363 21.99 -0.60 -41.30
N GLU A 364 21.84 -0.11 -40.05
CA GLU A 364 22.74 0.88 -39.46
C GLU A 364 23.93 0.25 -38.70
N LYS A 365 23.98 -1.07 -38.51
CA LYS A 365 25.10 -1.75 -37.83
C LYS A 365 26.32 -1.93 -38.70
N ASP A 366 26.17 -1.91 -40.03
CA ASP A 366 27.27 -2.19 -40.99
C ASP A 366 27.97 -0.92 -41.51
N LYS A 367 27.68 0.26 -40.98
CA LYS A 367 28.27 1.52 -41.38
C LYS A 367 29.22 2.16 -40.36
N LYS A 368 29.97 1.35 -39.61
CA LYS A 368 31.08 1.87 -38.79
C LYS A 368 32.33 1.01 -38.92
#